data_7f341f31b0c32c38b853bae92657935d
#
_entry.id   7f341f31b0c32c38b853bae92657935d
#
_cell.length_a   1.000
_cell.length_b   1.000
_cell.length_c   1.000
_cell.angle_alpha   90.00
_cell.angle_beta   90.00
_cell.angle_gamma   90.00
#
_symmetry.space_group_name_H-M   'P 1'
#
loop_
_entity.id
_entity.type
_entity.pdbx_description
1 polymer ?
#
loop_
_entity_poly.entity_id
_entity_poly.type
_entity_poly.pdbx_seq_one_letter_code
_entity_poly.pdbx_strand_id
1 'polypeptide(L)'
;MPTSIKIFLWSFAGFVAVTAGVYIFWWGRSRFQVWRARSKPLRALRASMWHDPGRVETLDLRAGPGGADGAPAPPFKFIEEHATGSNPCLSLRDARGRTWRVKWGDEVRSETFATRLVWAAGFHVEQAYFVPEGHIEGATSLGRAATCVDDDCTFRDARFELDEKGVRKLFDEHGWSWDDNPFVGTRELAGLKIMLMLTSNWDNKDVRDVARGSNTAIFEHRTPEGTYEARYLIIDWGASMGRWGAPIIRSKWDAAGYEEQTPELVAGVTDEGVVEWGYIGQRTDEAREGITVEDVRWLHGFVARLTDEQLREALRASGATDEEVETFTRAIRARIDKLGEVTG
;
A
#
# COMPACT_ATOMS: atom_id res chain seq x y z
N MET A 1 23.24 49.31 17.14
CA MET A 1 23.17 47.87 16.91
C MET A 1 24.27 47.54 15.90
N PRO A 2 25.18 46.64 16.20
CA PRO A 2 26.28 46.27 15.30
C PRO A 2 25.79 45.78 13.94
N THR A 3 26.51 46.10 12.88
CA THR A 3 26.15 45.77 11.49
C THR A 3 25.96 44.24 11.30
N SER A 4 26.75 43.43 11.99
CA SER A 4 26.67 41.97 12.00
C SER A 4 25.33 41.41 12.53
N ILE A 5 24.76 42.05 13.56
CA ILE A 5 23.47 41.66 14.11
C ILE A 5 22.34 42.02 13.13
N LYS A 6 22.43 43.16 12.43
CA LYS A 6 21.45 43.52 11.41
C LYS A 6 21.46 42.52 10.24
N ILE A 7 22.65 42.15 9.75
CA ILE A 7 22.78 41.14 8.66
C ILE A 7 22.20 39.80 9.10
N PHE A 8 22.50 39.33 10.31
CA PHE A 8 21.95 38.10 10.83
C PHE A 8 20.41 38.13 10.90
N LEU A 9 19.82 39.20 11.43
CA LEU A 9 18.38 39.36 11.53
C LEU A 9 17.68 39.40 10.16
N TRP A 10 18.29 40.09 9.18
CA TRP A 10 17.74 40.13 7.81
C TRP A 10 17.87 38.77 7.12
N SER A 11 18.97 38.05 7.30
CA SER A 11 19.15 36.70 6.77
C SER A 11 18.18 35.71 7.39
N PHE A 12 17.97 35.78 8.71
CA PHE A 12 16.99 34.94 9.41
C PHE A 12 15.55 35.27 9.00
N ALA A 13 15.19 36.55 8.91
CA ALA A 13 13.86 36.95 8.42
C ALA A 13 13.61 36.48 6.97
N GLY A 14 14.63 36.59 6.10
CA GLY A 14 14.57 36.08 4.73
C GLY A 14 14.37 34.56 4.70
N PHE A 15 15.10 33.80 5.51
CA PHE A 15 14.93 32.35 5.62
C PHE A 15 13.53 31.97 6.10
N VAL A 16 13.02 32.63 7.14
CA VAL A 16 11.66 32.39 7.65
C VAL A 16 10.60 32.73 6.59
N ALA A 17 10.76 33.84 5.86
CA ALA A 17 9.84 34.23 4.81
C ALA A 17 9.81 33.21 3.65
N VAL A 18 10.99 32.71 3.23
CA VAL A 18 11.10 31.68 2.19
C VAL A 18 10.47 30.36 2.64
N THR A 19 10.78 29.90 3.86
CA THR A 19 10.20 28.65 4.38
C THR A 19 8.69 28.74 4.56
N ALA A 20 8.19 29.88 5.08
CA ALA A 20 6.75 30.13 5.17
C ALA A 20 6.08 30.17 3.78
N GLY A 21 6.72 30.84 2.81
CA GLY A 21 6.23 30.89 1.43
C GLY A 21 6.16 29.51 0.77
N VAL A 22 7.19 28.69 0.95
CA VAL A 22 7.21 27.29 0.48
C VAL A 22 6.10 26.48 1.15
N TYR A 23 5.94 26.60 2.47
CA TYR A 23 4.90 25.92 3.22
C TYR A 23 3.49 26.32 2.74
N ILE A 24 3.22 27.62 2.60
CA ILE A 24 1.93 28.14 2.11
C ILE A 24 1.67 27.66 0.69
N PHE A 25 2.68 27.66 -0.20
CA PHE A 25 2.55 27.17 -1.57
C PHE A 25 2.16 25.69 -1.60
N TRP A 26 2.85 24.84 -0.85
CA TRP A 26 2.56 23.41 -0.79
C TRP A 26 1.21 23.12 -0.15
N TRP A 27 0.87 23.85 0.92
CA TRP A 27 -0.43 23.72 1.57
C TRP A 27 -1.58 24.14 0.65
N GLY A 28 -1.46 25.29 -0.02
CA GLY A 28 -2.45 25.79 -1.00
C GLY A 28 -2.60 24.85 -2.19
N ARG A 29 -1.48 24.33 -2.71
CA ARG A 29 -1.48 23.34 -3.79
C ARG A 29 -2.19 22.05 -3.36
N SER A 30 -1.90 21.52 -2.18
CA SER A 30 -2.55 20.33 -1.64
C SER A 30 -4.06 20.52 -1.53
N ARG A 31 -4.51 21.63 -0.92
CA ARG A 31 -5.95 21.93 -0.80
C ARG A 31 -6.64 22.12 -2.17
N PHE A 32 -5.97 22.73 -3.12
CA PHE A 32 -6.51 22.88 -4.48
C PHE A 32 -6.64 21.52 -5.17
N GLN A 33 -5.66 20.64 -5.03
CA GLN A 33 -5.72 19.29 -5.60
C GLN A 33 -6.83 18.45 -4.95
N VAL A 34 -6.98 18.52 -3.62
CA VAL A 34 -8.11 17.87 -2.91
C VAL A 34 -9.45 18.41 -3.38
N TRP A 35 -9.59 19.74 -3.52
CA TRP A 35 -10.80 20.36 -4.04
C TRP A 35 -11.09 19.91 -5.48
N ARG A 36 -10.07 19.91 -6.34
CA ARG A 36 -10.20 19.44 -7.73
C ARG A 36 -10.57 17.96 -7.80
N ALA A 37 -9.97 17.14 -6.95
CA ALA A 37 -10.28 15.71 -6.86
C ALA A 37 -11.76 15.49 -6.50
N ARG A 38 -12.26 16.23 -5.51
CA ARG A 38 -13.67 16.15 -5.07
C ARG A 38 -14.68 16.73 -6.05
N SER A 39 -14.24 17.55 -7.01
CA SER A 39 -15.13 18.19 -7.98
C SER A 39 -15.50 17.31 -9.17
N LYS A 40 -14.82 16.18 -9.39
CA LYS A 40 -15.13 15.27 -10.49
C LYS A 40 -16.15 14.23 -10.04
N PRO A 41 -17.33 14.15 -10.69
CA PRO A 41 -18.36 13.20 -10.32
C PRO A 41 -17.89 11.76 -10.58
N LEU A 42 -18.14 10.88 -9.62
CA LEU A 42 -18.06 9.44 -9.82
C LEU A 42 -19.18 9.00 -10.75
N ARG A 43 -18.90 8.03 -11.62
CA ARG A 43 -19.93 7.34 -12.42
C ARG A 43 -20.63 6.25 -11.63
N ALA A 44 -19.95 5.78 -10.57
CA ALA A 44 -20.39 4.68 -9.75
C ALA A 44 -21.63 5.05 -8.92
N LEU A 45 -22.60 4.13 -8.93
CA LEU A 45 -23.81 4.21 -8.11
C LEU A 45 -23.62 3.54 -6.73
N ARG A 46 -22.58 2.71 -6.59
CA ARG A 46 -22.27 1.97 -5.38
C ARG A 46 -20.79 2.15 -5.03
N ALA A 47 -20.54 2.39 -3.74
CA ALA A 47 -19.20 2.35 -3.17
C ALA A 47 -18.95 0.99 -2.49
N SER A 48 -17.72 0.46 -2.62
CA SER A 48 -17.29 -0.77 -1.98
C SER A 48 -15.84 -0.62 -1.51
N MET A 49 -15.54 -1.11 -0.31
CA MET A 49 -14.18 -1.19 0.25
C MET A 49 -13.79 -2.64 0.49
N TRP A 50 -14.76 -3.47 0.72
CA TRP A 50 -14.59 -4.86 1.12
C TRP A 50 -15.66 -5.75 0.47
N HIS A 51 -15.34 -7.02 0.30
CA HIS A 51 -16.26 -8.09 -0.09
C HIS A 51 -15.96 -9.32 0.73
N ASP A 52 -16.96 -10.16 0.99
CA ASP A 52 -16.75 -11.43 1.69
C ASP A 52 -15.79 -12.33 0.89
N PRO A 53 -14.60 -12.65 1.44
CA PRO A 53 -13.65 -13.53 0.75
C PRO A 53 -14.09 -15.01 0.74
N GLY A 54 -15.17 -15.35 1.40
CA GLY A 54 -15.69 -16.72 1.50
C GLY A 54 -14.80 -17.60 2.38
N ARG A 55 -14.35 -18.72 1.84
CA ARG A 55 -13.51 -19.69 2.55
C ARG A 55 -12.04 -19.30 2.43
N VAL A 56 -11.57 -18.45 3.35
CA VAL A 56 -10.20 -17.93 3.37
C VAL A 56 -9.15 -19.04 3.32
N GLU A 57 -9.40 -20.13 4.03
CA GLU A 57 -8.52 -21.30 4.09
C GLU A 57 -8.34 -22.03 2.75
N THR A 58 -9.16 -21.70 1.73
CA THR A 58 -9.05 -22.27 0.39
C THR A 58 -8.50 -21.32 -0.66
N LEU A 59 -8.17 -20.10 -0.28
CA LEU A 59 -7.60 -19.12 -1.21
C LEU A 59 -6.16 -19.51 -1.60
N ASP A 60 -5.84 -19.39 -2.89
CA ASP A 60 -4.48 -19.55 -3.38
C ASP A 60 -3.69 -18.25 -3.23
N LEU A 61 -3.03 -18.08 -2.07
CA LEU A 61 -2.22 -16.90 -1.80
C LEU A 61 -0.92 -16.87 -2.63
N ARG A 62 -0.45 -18.00 -3.11
CA ARG A 62 0.69 -18.06 -4.04
C ARG A 62 0.36 -17.35 -5.35
N ALA A 63 -0.81 -17.66 -5.91
CA ALA A 63 -1.28 -17.02 -7.14
C ALA A 63 -1.79 -15.59 -6.91
N GLY A 64 -2.31 -15.28 -5.72
CA GLY A 64 -2.83 -13.96 -5.36
C GLY A 64 -4.15 -13.60 -6.05
N PRO A 65 -4.57 -12.31 -6.03
CA PRO A 65 -5.91 -11.88 -6.44
C PRO A 65 -6.25 -12.15 -7.93
N GLY A 66 -5.24 -12.24 -8.79
CA GLY A 66 -5.42 -12.56 -10.21
C GLY A 66 -5.42 -14.06 -10.53
N GLY A 67 -5.10 -14.90 -9.55
CA GLY A 67 -4.92 -16.34 -9.75
C GLY A 67 -3.69 -16.66 -10.63
N ALA A 68 -3.44 -17.95 -10.87
CA ALA A 68 -2.31 -18.41 -11.67
C ALA A 68 -2.39 -17.92 -13.13
N ASP A 69 -3.59 -17.88 -13.70
CA ASP A 69 -3.82 -17.36 -15.06
C ASP A 69 -3.67 -15.83 -15.14
N GLY A 70 -3.77 -15.14 -14.03
CA GLY A 70 -3.51 -13.71 -13.91
C GLY A 70 -2.05 -13.32 -14.01
N ALA A 71 -1.10 -14.22 -13.71
CA ALA A 71 0.33 -13.93 -13.70
C ALA A 71 0.86 -13.41 -15.05
N PRO A 72 1.87 -12.50 -15.07
CA PRO A 72 2.46 -11.98 -16.29
C PRO A 72 3.12 -13.11 -17.10
N ALA A 73 2.93 -13.09 -18.42
CA ALA A 73 3.39 -14.15 -19.32
C ALA A 73 4.46 -13.63 -20.30
N PRO A 74 5.71 -14.11 -20.26
CA PRO A 74 6.73 -13.70 -21.22
C PRO A 74 6.37 -14.19 -22.66
N PRO A 75 6.91 -13.54 -23.74
CA PRO A 75 7.86 -12.44 -23.69
C PRO A 75 7.21 -11.11 -23.29
N PHE A 76 8.06 -10.23 -22.68
CA PHE A 76 7.66 -8.88 -22.31
C PHE A 76 8.16 -7.88 -23.34
N LYS A 77 7.29 -7.00 -23.84
CA LYS A 77 7.63 -5.97 -24.81
C LYS A 77 7.59 -4.60 -24.15
N PHE A 78 8.63 -3.81 -24.37
CA PHE A 78 8.71 -2.44 -23.90
C PHE A 78 7.61 -1.59 -24.54
N ILE A 79 6.97 -0.73 -23.74
CA ILE A 79 6.01 0.28 -24.19
C ILE A 79 6.58 1.67 -23.94
N GLU A 80 6.86 1.98 -22.66
CA GLU A 80 7.37 3.30 -22.24
C GLU A 80 8.04 3.24 -20.87
N GLU A 81 8.86 4.25 -20.58
CA GLU A 81 9.45 4.48 -19.26
C GLU A 81 8.77 5.69 -18.59
N HIS A 82 8.46 5.56 -17.29
CA HIS A 82 7.86 6.62 -16.52
C HIS A 82 8.92 7.49 -15.83
N ALA A 83 8.92 8.79 -16.14
CA ALA A 83 9.88 9.74 -15.58
C ALA A 83 9.59 10.15 -14.12
N THR A 84 8.36 9.86 -13.62
CA THR A 84 7.88 10.25 -12.30
C THR A 84 7.81 9.09 -11.33
N GLY A 85 7.78 9.38 -10.02
CA GLY A 85 7.72 8.39 -8.95
C GLY A 85 9.05 8.19 -8.23
N SER A 86 9.04 7.51 -7.06
CA SER A 86 10.23 7.24 -6.24
C SER A 86 11.16 6.22 -6.91
N ASN A 87 10.59 5.15 -7.45
CA ASN A 87 11.31 4.01 -8.04
C ASN A 87 11.30 4.03 -9.56
N PRO A 88 12.30 3.42 -10.26
CA PRO A 88 12.24 3.16 -11.69
C PRO A 88 10.97 2.40 -12.07
N CYS A 89 10.33 2.81 -13.16
CA CYS A 89 9.06 2.24 -13.58
C CYS A 89 8.95 2.18 -15.10
N LEU A 90 8.59 1.01 -15.64
CA LEU A 90 8.30 0.78 -17.05
C LEU A 90 6.84 0.34 -17.24
N SER A 91 6.27 0.66 -18.39
CA SER A 91 5.10 -0.05 -18.93
C SER A 91 5.56 -1.13 -19.88
N LEU A 92 5.13 -2.37 -19.65
CA LEU A 92 5.44 -3.52 -20.50
C LEU A 92 4.14 -4.17 -20.99
N ARG A 93 4.21 -4.84 -22.14
CA ARG A 93 3.15 -5.71 -22.66
C ARG A 93 3.58 -7.17 -22.60
N ASP A 94 2.74 -8.02 -22.01
CA ASP A 94 2.99 -9.46 -21.95
C ASP A 94 2.52 -10.20 -23.24
N ALA A 95 2.83 -11.50 -23.34
CA ALA A 95 2.43 -12.36 -24.44
C ALA A 95 0.91 -12.48 -24.62
N ARG A 96 0.13 -12.23 -23.56
CA ARG A 96 -1.35 -12.23 -23.58
C ARG A 96 -1.91 -10.86 -23.97
N GLY A 97 -1.05 -9.87 -24.29
CA GLY A 97 -1.44 -8.52 -24.68
C GLY A 97 -1.92 -7.63 -23.53
N ARG A 98 -1.65 -8.03 -22.26
CA ARG A 98 -1.94 -7.23 -21.07
C ARG A 98 -0.82 -6.22 -20.85
N THR A 99 -1.16 -5.06 -20.34
CA THR A 99 -0.21 -4.02 -19.96
C THR A 99 0.09 -4.11 -18.47
N TRP A 100 1.37 -3.98 -18.14
CA TRP A 100 1.89 -4.06 -16.78
C TRP A 100 2.71 -2.83 -16.45
N ARG A 101 2.52 -2.28 -15.25
CA ARG A 101 3.46 -1.34 -14.65
C ARG A 101 4.49 -2.15 -13.88
N VAL A 102 5.75 -1.99 -14.26
CA VAL A 102 6.84 -2.77 -13.70
C VAL A 102 7.77 -1.87 -12.92
N LYS A 103 7.99 -2.19 -11.65
CA LYS A 103 8.81 -1.41 -10.72
C LYS A 103 9.89 -2.27 -10.09
N TRP A 104 10.99 -1.62 -9.71
CA TRP A 104 12.12 -2.19 -8.98
C TRP A 104 12.35 -1.43 -7.68
N GLY A 105 13.16 -1.98 -6.78
CA GLY A 105 13.56 -1.37 -5.52
C GLY A 105 13.04 -2.10 -4.28
N ASP A 106 13.22 -1.50 -3.12
CA ASP A 106 13.01 -2.10 -1.80
C ASP A 106 11.54 -2.49 -1.51
N GLU A 107 10.59 -1.94 -2.28
CA GLU A 107 9.15 -2.12 -2.06
C GLU A 107 8.57 -3.33 -2.78
N VAL A 108 9.32 -3.93 -3.69
CA VAL A 108 8.83 -5.00 -4.59
C VAL A 108 8.25 -6.19 -3.81
N ARG A 109 8.99 -6.68 -2.81
CA ARG A 109 8.60 -7.85 -2.02
C ARG A 109 7.49 -7.52 -1.03
N SER A 110 7.65 -6.42 -0.27
CA SER A 110 6.69 -6.00 0.75
C SER A 110 5.32 -5.71 0.15
N GLU A 111 5.27 -4.99 -0.98
CA GLU A 111 4.02 -4.68 -1.65
C GLU A 111 3.35 -5.92 -2.23
N THR A 112 4.13 -6.82 -2.85
CA THR A 112 3.57 -8.05 -3.41
C THR A 112 2.96 -8.95 -2.33
N PHE A 113 3.62 -9.08 -1.18
CA PHE A 113 3.10 -9.90 -0.08
C PHE A 113 1.91 -9.23 0.63
N ALA A 114 2.06 -7.96 1.03
CA ALA A 114 1.00 -7.24 1.75
C ALA A 114 -0.31 -7.19 0.94
N THR A 115 -0.22 -6.98 -0.38
CA THR A 115 -1.37 -7.02 -1.29
C THR A 115 -2.11 -8.37 -1.22
N ARG A 116 -1.39 -9.51 -1.17
CA ARG A 116 -2.01 -10.84 -1.04
C ARG A 116 -2.71 -11.03 0.29
N LEU A 117 -2.09 -10.58 1.38
CA LEU A 117 -2.65 -10.70 2.73
C LEU A 117 -3.92 -9.85 2.87
N VAL A 118 -3.90 -8.62 2.37
CA VAL A 118 -5.02 -7.69 2.38
C VAL A 118 -6.18 -8.19 1.52
N TRP A 119 -5.88 -8.74 0.35
CA TRP A 119 -6.88 -9.41 -0.51
C TRP A 119 -7.53 -10.61 0.17
N ALA A 120 -6.75 -11.45 0.84
CA ALA A 120 -7.26 -12.62 1.55
C ALA A 120 -8.20 -12.24 2.70
N ALA A 121 -8.05 -11.04 3.27
CA ALA A 121 -8.98 -10.47 4.25
C ALA A 121 -10.24 -9.83 3.61
N GLY A 122 -10.37 -9.85 2.27
CA GLY A 122 -11.55 -9.39 1.52
C GLY A 122 -11.49 -7.95 1.03
N PHE A 123 -10.39 -7.22 1.24
CA PHE A 123 -10.25 -5.83 0.78
C PHE A 123 -9.85 -5.76 -0.69
N HIS A 124 -10.27 -4.69 -1.36
CA HIS A 124 -9.85 -4.43 -2.73
C HIS A 124 -8.39 -4.05 -2.79
N VAL A 125 -7.67 -4.61 -3.76
CA VAL A 125 -6.24 -4.40 -4.01
C VAL A 125 -5.96 -4.38 -5.51
N GLU A 126 -4.79 -3.91 -5.90
CA GLU A 126 -4.27 -4.08 -7.25
C GLU A 126 -3.70 -5.49 -7.43
N GLN A 127 -3.77 -6.02 -8.66
CA GLN A 127 -3.16 -7.31 -8.96
C GLN A 127 -1.66 -7.13 -9.17
N ALA A 128 -0.86 -7.65 -8.24
CA ALA A 128 0.58 -7.54 -8.26
C ALA A 128 1.26 -8.92 -8.19
N TYR A 129 2.34 -9.07 -8.94
CA TYR A 129 3.16 -10.28 -9.00
C TYR A 129 4.64 -9.95 -8.90
N PHE A 130 5.37 -10.73 -8.13
CA PHE A 130 6.82 -10.73 -8.14
C PHE A 130 7.32 -11.61 -9.30
N VAL A 131 8.22 -11.07 -10.12
CA VAL A 131 8.89 -11.78 -11.20
C VAL A 131 10.38 -11.77 -10.91
N PRO A 132 10.98 -12.93 -10.59
CA PRO A 132 12.38 -13.00 -10.15
C PRO A 132 13.36 -12.62 -11.24
N GLU A 133 13.06 -12.98 -12.48
CA GLU A 133 13.89 -12.60 -13.64
C GLU A 133 13.09 -12.64 -14.93
N GLY A 134 13.52 -11.88 -15.95
CA GLY A 134 12.90 -11.89 -17.27
C GLY A 134 13.67 -11.04 -18.28
N HIS A 135 13.22 -11.08 -19.54
CA HIS A 135 13.80 -10.31 -20.65
C HIS A 135 12.75 -9.37 -21.23
N ILE A 136 13.17 -8.14 -21.57
CA ILE A 136 12.30 -7.10 -22.13
C ILE A 136 12.70 -6.83 -23.59
N GLU A 137 11.88 -7.26 -24.53
CA GLU A 137 12.10 -6.97 -25.95
C GLU A 137 11.94 -5.45 -26.23
N GLY A 138 12.93 -4.86 -26.88
CA GLY A 138 12.89 -3.47 -27.32
C GLY A 138 13.18 -2.42 -26.24
N ALA A 139 13.70 -2.81 -25.10
CA ALA A 139 14.12 -1.90 -24.03
C ALA A 139 15.46 -1.22 -24.39
N THR A 140 15.41 -0.25 -25.29
CA THR A 140 16.60 0.52 -25.70
C THR A 140 16.53 1.94 -25.15
N SER A 141 17.69 2.51 -24.81
CA SER A 141 17.82 3.91 -24.36
C SER A 141 16.99 4.23 -23.10
N LEU A 142 17.02 3.32 -22.12
CA LEU A 142 16.39 3.52 -20.81
C LEU A 142 17.08 4.66 -20.05
N GLY A 143 16.31 5.43 -19.29
CA GLY A 143 16.77 6.47 -18.38
C GLY A 143 17.02 5.91 -16.97
N ARG A 144 16.05 6.09 -16.06
CA ARG A 144 16.14 5.65 -14.66
C ARG A 144 16.18 4.12 -14.52
N ALA A 145 15.48 3.41 -15.41
CA ALA A 145 15.41 1.96 -15.38
C ALA A 145 16.69 1.28 -15.93
N ALA A 146 17.63 2.04 -16.52
CA ALA A 146 18.92 1.51 -16.96
C ALA A 146 19.76 0.89 -15.83
N THR A 147 19.46 1.21 -14.57
CA THR A 147 20.12 0.59 -13.41
C THR A 147 19.49 -0.74 -12.98
N CYS A 148 18.35 -1.09 -13.55
CA CYS A 148 17.55 -2.26 -13.20
C CYS A 148 17.41 -3.27 -14.33
N VAL A 149 17.85 -2.90 -15.53
CA VAL A 149 17.80 -3.72 -16.75
C VAL A 149 19.21 -3.77 -17.33
N ASP A 150 19.76 -4.96 -17.49
CA ASP A 150 21.11 -5.20 -18.00
C ASP A 150 21.20 -4.87 -19.51
N ASP A 151 22.41 -4.79 -20.06
CA ASP A 151 22.66 -4.47 -21.49
C ASP A 151 22.02 -5.46 -22.46
N ASP A 152 21.80 -6.70 -22.03
CA ASP A 152 21.10 -7.74 -22.78
C ASP A 152 19.56 -7.70 -22.58
N CYS A 153 19.05 -6.62 -21.98
CA CYS A 153 17.64 -6.41 -21.66
C CYS A 153 17.05 -7.42 -20.66
N THR A 154 17.87 -8.06 -19.83
CA THR A 154 17.40 -8.85 -18.70
C THR A 154 17.17 -7.98 -17.46
N PHE A 155 16.22 -8.38 -16.63
CA PHE A 155 15.96 -7.76 -15.34
C PHE A 155 15.84 -8.83 -14.25
N ARG A 156 15.98 -8.39 -13.00
CA ARG A 156 15.76 -9.20 -11.81
C ARG A 156 14.87 -8.49 -10.81
N ASP A 157 14.20 -9.29 -9.96
CA ASP A 157 13.44 -8.84 -8.80
C ASP A 157 12.48 -7.68 -9.10
N ALA A 158 11.57 -7.89 -10.03
CA ALA A 158 10.60 -6.88 -10.44
C ALA A 158 9.19 -7.16 -9.92
N ARG A 159 8.45 -6.10 -9.59
CA ARG A 159 7.01 -6.16 -9.34
C ARG A 159 6.25 -5.78 -10.61
N PHE A 160 5.37 -6.64 -11.04
CA PHE A 160 4.42 -6.44 -12.12
C PHE A 160 3.04 -6.13 -11.55
N GLU A 161 2.53 -4.95 -11.79
CA GLU A 161 1.19 -4.50 -11.43
C GLU A 161 0.34 -4.40 -12.68
N LEU A 162 -0.81 -5.07 -12.70
CA LEU A 162 -1.70 -5.09 -13.86
C LEU A 162 -2.33 -3.71 -14.10
N ASP A 163 -2.14 -3.18 -15.31
CA ASP A 163 -2.94 -2.06 -15.80
C ASP A 163 -4.23 -2.61 -16.40
N GLU A 164 -5.26 -2.72 -15.55
CA GLU A 164 -6.51 -3.39 -15.87
C GLU A 164 -7.35 -2.58 -16.87
N LYS A 165 -7.62 -3.17 -18.03
CA LYS A 165 -8.43 -2.52 -19.07
C LYS A 165 -9.87 -2.33 -18.60
N GLY A 166 -10.39 -1.12 -18.83
CA GLY A 166 -11.78 -0.79 -18.49
C GLY A 166 -12.01 -0.33 -17.06
N VAL A 167 -10.97 -0.39 -16.23
CA VAL A 167 -10.97 0.22 -14.90
C VAL A 167 -10.54 1.67 -15.02
N ARG A 168 -11.35 2.56 -14.47
CA ARG A 168 -11.00 3.99 -14.36
C ARG A 168 -10.31 4.22 -13.03
N LYS A 169 -8.99 4.30 -13.06
CA LYS A 169 -8.15 4.57 -11.90
C LYS A 169 -8.12 6.07 -11.63
N LEU A 170 -8.55 6.50 -10.46
CA LEU A 170 -8.66 7.89 -10.05
C LEU A 170 -7.59 8.23 -8.99
N PHE A 171 -6.31 8.06 -9.34
CA PHE A 171 -5.20 8.23 -8.40
C PHE A 171 -5.05 9.65 -7.86
N ASP A 172 -4.75 10.58 -8.75
CA ASP A 172 -4.43 11.96 -8.37
C ASP A 172 -5.67 12.84 -8.24
N GLU A 173 -6.82 12.34 -8.70
CA GLU A 173 -8.05 13.09 -8.83
C GLU A 173 -9.12 12.70 -7.82
N HIS A 174 -9.07 11.47 -7.30
CA HIS A 174 -10.00 10.95 -6.30
C HIS A 174 -9.27 10.00 -5.32
N GLY A 175 -8.45 10.57 -4.45
CA GLY A 175 -8.09 9.92 -3.20
C GLY A 175 -9.23 10.05 -2.20
N TRP A 176 -9.11 9.37 -1.07
CA TRP A 176 -10.01 9.46 0.08
C TRP A 176 -9.18 9.58 1.36
N SER A 177 -9.74 10.20 2.39
CA SER A 177 -9.09 10.31 3.70
C SER A 177 -9.77 9.39 4.72
N TRP A 178 -9.05 9.06 5.80
CA TRP A 178 -9.54 8.19 6.86
C TRP A 178 -10.81 8.71 7.56
N ASP A 179 -10.99 10.02 7.57
CA ASP A 179 -12.09 10.75 8.22
C ASP A 179 -13.16 11.27 7.23
N ASP A 180 -12.95 11.11 5.93
CA ASP A 180 -13.88 11.61 4.90
C ASP A 180 -13.97 10.61 3.73
N ASN A 181 -14.81 9.59 3.94
CA ASN A 181 -15.15 8.57 2.96
C ASN A 181 -16.51 7.94 3.33
N PRO A 182 -17.18 7.19 2.45
CA PRO A 182 -18.48 6.58 2.72
C PRO A 182 -18.50 5.50 3.81
N PHE A 183 -17.34 5.06 4.29
CA PHE A 183 -17.19 3.94 5.23
C PHE A 183 -16.80 4.38 6.63
N VAL A 184 -16.80 5.70 6.93
CA VAL A 184 -16.52 6.21 8.28
C VAL A 184 -17.51 5.61 9.27
N GLY A 185 -17.00 5.01 10.35
CA GLY A 185 -17.79 4.33 11.37
C GLY A 185 -18.23 2.91 11.01
N THR A 186 -17.72 2.34 9.91
CA THR A 186 -18.00 0.94 9.56
C THR A 186 -16.85 0.01 9.97
N ARG A 187 -17.18 -1.26 10.20
CA ARG A 187 -16.20 -2.32 10.49
C ARG A 187 -15.24 -2.57 9.33
N GLU A 188 -15.65 -2.30 8.08
CA GLU A 188 -14.82 -2.44 6.89
C GLU A 188 -13.68 -1.43 6.91
N LEU A 189 -13.95 -0.17 7.26
CA LEU A 189 -12.88 0.83 7.40
C LEU A 189 -11.98 0.53 8.60
N ALA A 190 -12.55 0.13 9.75
CA ALA A 190 -11.78 -0.30 10.91
C ALA A 190 -10.89 -1.50 10.58
N GLY A 191 -11.41 -2.50 9.87
CA GLY A 191 -10.65 -3.65 9.40
C GLY A 191 -9.50 -3.29 8.46
N LEU A 192 -9.70 -2.35 7.53
CA LEU A 192 -8.61 -1.88 6.66
C LEU A 192 -7.51 -1.15 7.46
N LYS A 193 -7.87 -0.37 8.48
CA LYS A 193 -6.92 0.24 9.43
C LYS A 193 -6.13 -0.83 10.18
N ILE A 194 -6.79 -1.90 10.64
CA ILE A 194 -6.12 -3.03 11.31
C ILE A 194 -5.17 -3.73 10.34
N MET A 195 -5.55 -3.97 9.09
CA MET A 195 -4.66 -4.57 8.07
C MET A 195 -3.43 -3.73 7.81
N LEU A 196 -3.57 -2.40 7.79
CA LEU A 196 -2.45 -1.46 7.65
C LEU A 196 -1.46 -1.62 8.81
N MET A 197 -1.95 -1.71 10.06
CA MET A 197 -1.12 -1.91 11.25
C MET A 197 -0.55 -3.34 11.31
N LEU A 198 -1.34 -4.35 10.98
CA LEU A 198 -0.91 -5.75 10.92
C LEU A 198 0.27 -5.94 9.98
N THR A 199 0.25 -5.29 8.82
CA THR A 199 1.34 -5.33 7.84
C THR A 199 2.48 -4.36 8.15
N SER A 200 2.38 -3.54 9.19
CA SER A 200 3.37 -2.48 9.50
C SER A 200 3.50 -1.41 8.41
N ASN A 201 2.47 -1.14 7.60
CA ASN A 201 2.55 -0.12 6.56
C ASN A 201 2.61 1.28 7.18
N TRP A 202 3.81 1.81 7.37
CA TRP A 202 4.01 3.10 8.02
C TRP A 202 3.84 4.32 7.10
N ASP A 203 3.77 4.14 5.76
CA ASP A 203 3.56 5.22 4.78
C ASP A 203 2.08 5.34 4.37
N ASN A 204 1.22 5.55 5.35
CA ASN A 204 -0.24 5.60 5.23
C ASN A 204 -0.79 6.98 4.84
N LYS A 205 -0.15 7.65 3.89
CA LYS A 205 -0.62 8.93 3.34
C LYS A 205 -2.00 8.78 2.69
N ASP A 206 -2.85 9.76 2.90
CA ASP A 206 -4.16 9.85 2.26
C ASP A 206 -4.30 11.10 1.37
N VAL A 207 -5.51 11.44 0.97
CA VAL A 207 -5.80 12.57 0.07
C VAL A 207 -5.29 13.91 0.60
N ARG A 208 -5.06 14.07 1.88
CA ARG A 208 -4.49 15.28 2.47
C ARG A 208 -3.03 15.49 2.09
N ASP A 209 -2.35 14.43 1.68
CA ASP A 209 -0.96 14.44 1.22
C ASP A 209 -0.82 14.35 -0.32
N VAL A 210 -1.86 14.64 -1.07
CA VAL A 210 -1.89 14.54 -2.55
C VAL A 210 -0.69 15.23 -3.21
N ALA A 211 -0.21 16.35 -2.67
CA ALA A 211 0.98 17.04 -3.19
C ALA A 211 2.28 16.22 -3.07
N ARG A 212 2.28 15.20 -2.20
CA ARG A 212 3.42 14.30 -1.94
C ARG A 212 3.20 12.88 -2.47
N GLY A 213 2.09 12.65 -3.19
CA GLY A 213 1.63 11.33 -3.60
C GLY A 213 0.75 10.68 -2.51
N SER A 214 -0.55 10.62 -2.75
CA SER A 214 -1.50 9.88 -1.91
C SER A 214 -1.34 8.38 -2.12
N ASN A 215 -1.59 7.59 -1.07
CA ASN A 215 -1.56 6.13 -1.11
C ASN A 215 -2.98 5.53 -1.12
N THR A 216 -4.01 6.39 -1.19
CA THR A 216 -5.43 6.00 -1.31
C THR A 216 -5.95 6.33 -2.70
N ALA A 217 -6.79 5.47 -3.25
CA ALA A 217 -7.42 5.71 -4.54
C ALA A 217 -8.84 5.14 -4.61
N ILE A 218 -9.58 5.59 -5.62
CA ILE A 218 -10.88 5.06 -6.00
C ILE A 218 -10.77 4.51 -7.42
N PHE A 219 -11.14 3.24 -7.59
CA PHE A 219 -11.17 2.59 -8.88
C PHE A 219 -12.63 2.32 -9.29
N GLU A 220 -13.05 2.85 -10.42
CA GLU A 220 -14.37 2.56 -10.96
C GLU A 220 -14.31 1.32 -11.87
N HIS A 221 -14.93 0.26 -11.41
CA HIS A 221 -15.10 -0.99 -12.15
C HIS A 221 -16.49 -1.06 -12.78
N ARG A 222 -16.57 -1.52 -14.01
CA ARG A 222 -17.86 -1.82 -14.63
C ARG A 222 -18.37 -3.16 -14.11
N THR A 223 -19.59 -3.18 -13.60
CA THR A 223 -20.21 -4.41 -13.11
C THR A 223 -20.76 -5.24 -14.29
N PRO A 224 -21.04 -6.54 -14.10
CA PRO A 224 -21.68 -7.38 -15.12
C PRO A 224 -23.00 -6.81 -15.61
N GLU A 225 -23.76 -6.13 -14.75
CA GLU A 225 -25.04 -5.49 -15.04
C GLU A 225 -24.89 -4.19 -15.85
N GLY A 226 -23.65 -3.76 -16.14
CA GLY A 226 -23.34 -2.57 -16.92
C GLY A 226 -23.34 -1.26 -16.16
N THR A 227 -23.52 -1.30 -14.83
CA THR A 227 -23.34 -0.16 -13.92
C THR A 227 -21.87 0.01 -13.52
N TYR A 228 -21.57 0.94 -12.63
CA TYR A 228 -20.22 1.13 -12.09
C TYR A 228 -20.23 1.00 -10.57
N GLU A 229 -19.19 0.33 -10.06
CA GLU A 229 -18.85 0.24 -8.64
C GLU A 229 -17.56 1.02 -8.37
N ALA A 230 -17.58 1.91 -7.38
CA ALA A 230 -16.39 2.62 -6.92
C ALA A 230 -15.72 1.80 -5.81
N ARG A 231 -14.57 1.23 -6.10
CA ARG A 231 -13.76 0.48 -5.14
C ARG A 231 -12.76 1.41 -4.48
N TYR A 232 -12.83 1.48 -3.17
CA TYR A 232 -11.94 2.27 -2.31
C TYR A 232 -10.82 1.37 -1.82
N LEU A 233 -9.56 1.74 -2.08
CA LEU A 233 -8.42 0.90 -1.75
C LEU A 233 -7.19 1.72 -1.39
N ILE A 234 -6.24 1.06 -0.72
CA ILE A 234 -4.86 1.54 -0.59
C ILE A 234 -4.09 0.96 -1.77
N ILE A 235 -3.34 1.82 -2.48
CA ILE A 235 -2.59 1.48 -3.70
C ILE A 235 -1.09 1.35 -3.48
N ASP A 236 -0.60 1.63 -2.28
CA ASP A 236 0.82 1.54 -1.94
C ASP A 236 0.99 0.79 -0.61
N TRP A 237 1.44 -0.44 -0.73
CA TRP A 237 1.79 -1.32 0.38
C TRP A 237 3.31 -1.51 0.50
N GLY A 238 4.10 -0.72 -0.25
CA GLY A 238 5.56 -0.87 -0.32
C GLY A 238 6.27 -0.60 1.00
N ALA A 239 5.70 0.24 1.87
CA ALA A 239 6.26 0.54 3.18
C ALA A 239 5.85 -0.47 4.28
N SER A 240 5.53 -1.71 3.88
CA SER A 240 5.07 -2.78 4.76
C SER A 240 6.19 -3.76 5.14
N MET A 241 5.86 -4.67 6.07
CA MET A 241 6.68 -5.83 6.45
C MET A 241 8.05 -5.46 7.02
N GLY A 242 8.08 -4.38 7.81
CA GLY A 242 9.27 -3.92 8.53
C GLY A 242 8.88 -3.22 9.83
N ARG A 243 9.72 -2.30 10.27
CA ARG A 243 9.51 -1.51 11.48
C ARG A 243 8.69 -0.26 11.19
N TRP A 244 7.73 0.03 12.06
CA TRP A 244 7.11 1.35 12.17
C TRP A 244 7.86 2.23 13.18
N GLY A 245 7.46 3.49 13.31
CA GLY A 245 7.96 4.41 14.34
C GLY A 245 8.54 5.70 13.78
N ALA A 246 9.54 6.27 14.46
CA ALA A 246 10.23 7.46 14.01
C ALA A 246 10.94 7.24 12.66
N PRO A 247 11.11 8.27 11.81
CA PRO A 247 11.67 8.09 10.47
C PRO A 247 13.03 7.36 10.41
N ILE A 248 13.84 7.49 11.45
CA ILE A 248 15.19 6.90 11.53
C ILE A 248 15.18 5.39 11.80
N ILE A 249 14.07 4.83 12.35
CA ILE A 249 13.97 3.42 12.69
C ILE A 249 13.09 2.63 11.72
N ARG A 250 12.38 3.32 10.83
CA ARG A 250 11.50 2.67 9.85
C ARG A 250 12.27 1.81 8.88
N SER A 251 11.75 0.65 8.60
CA SER A 251 12.28 -0.25 7.58
C SER A 251 11.15 -0.82 6.72
N LYS A 252 11.52 -1.44 5.61
CA LYS A 252 10.66 -2.17 4.69
C LYS A 252 11.25 -3.56 4.53
N TRP A 253 10.41 -4.59 4.43
CA TRP A 253 10.86 -5.97 4.26
C TRP A 253 11.99 -6.36 5.22
N ASP A 254 11.77 -6.14 6.51
CA ASP A 254 12.70 -6.42 7.59
C ASP A 254 12.06 -7.42 8.55
N ALA A 255 12.32 -8.71 8.34
CA ALA A 255 11.68 -9.79 9.08
C ALA A 255 11.98 -9.73 10.57
N ALA A 256 13.23 -9.45 10.95
CA ALA A 256 13.64 -9.32 12.34
C ALA A 256 12.97 -8.13 13.03
N GLY A 257 12.96 -6.97 12.34
CA GLY A 257 12.32 -5.77 12.86
C GLY A 257 10.80 -5.89 12.97
N TYR A 258 10.17 -6.58 12.02
CA TYR A 258 8.75 -6.86 12.05
C TYR A 258 8.38 -7.79 13.22
N GLU A 259 9.18 -8.85 13.47
CA GLU A 259 8.97 -9.76 14.57
C GLU A 259 9.18 -9.07 15.92
N GLU A 260 10.25 -8.30 16.07
CA GLU A 260 10.59 -7.59 17.31
C GLU A 260 9.46 -6.65 17.77
N GLN A 261 8.77 -5.99 16.84
CA GLN A 261 7.65 -5.08 17.17
C GLN A 261 6.29 -5.79 17.34
N THR A 262 6.21 -7.11 17.14
CA THR A 262 4.95 -7.87 17.31
C THR A 262 4.32 -7.71 18.70
N PRO A 263 5.06 -7.71 19.81
CA PRO A 263 4.49 -7.50 21.15
C PRO A 263 3.81 -6.14 21.33
N GLU A 264 4.26 -5.14 20.59
CA GLU A 264 3.78 -3.76 20.69
C GLU A 264 2.53 -3.47 19.85
N LEU A 265 2.07 -4.41 19.00
CA LEU A 265 0.97 -4.17 18.06
C LEU A 265 -0.30 -3.70 18.77
N VAL A 266 -0.68 -4.39 19.85
CA VAL A 266 -1.80 -4.01 20.71
C VAL A 266 -1.23 -3.57 22.07
N ALA A 267 -1.54 -2.33 22.45
CA ALA A 267 -1.10 -1.74 23.72
C ALA A 267 -2.09 -2.01 24.86
N GLY A 268 -3.39 -2.09 24.56
CA GLY A 268 -4.43 -2.32 25.54
C GLY A 268 -5.85 -2.21 24.98
N VAL A 269 -6.83 -2.26 25.86
CA VAL A 269 -8.25 -2.02 25.58
C VAL A 269 -8.78 -1.12 26.67
N THR A 270 -9.48 -0.04 26.29
CA THR A 270 -10.13 0.86 27.27
C THR A 270 -11.39 0.22 27.86
N ASP A 271 -11.90 0.81 28.96
CA ASP A 271 -13.13 0.36 29.61
C ASP A 271 -14.35 0.45 28.68
N GLU A 272 -14.31 1.35 27.67
CA GLU A 272 -15.34 1.50 26.64
C GLU A 272 -15.21 0.49 25.49
N GLY A 273 -14.21 -0.41 25.54
CA GLY A 273 -13.98 -1.42 24.50
C GLY A 273 -13.29 -0.89 23.24
N VAL A 274 -12.58 0.22 23.33
CA VAL A 274 -11.73 0.73 22.24
C VAL A 274 -10.32 0.15 22.37
N VAL A 275 -9.78 -0.33 21.26
CA VAL A 275 -8.44 -0.94 21.21
C VAL A 275 -7.38 0.13 21.07
N GLU A 276 -6.37 0.08 21.92
CA GLU A 276 -5.20 0.95 21.89
C GLU A 276 -4.07 0.25 21.12
N TRP A 277 -3.48 0.95 20.15
CA TRP A 277 -2.47 0.42 19.25
C TRP A 277 -1.10 1.05 19.50
N GLY A 278 -0.04 0.24 19.56
CA GLY A 278 1.33 0.72 19.66
C GLY A 278 1.93 1.18 18.32
N TYR A 279 1.23 0.93 17.21
CA TYR A 279 1.66 1.31 15.87
C TYR A 279 1.86 2.83 15.72
N ILE A 280 2.95 3.23 15.02
CA ILE A 280 3.28 4.62 14.71
C ILE A 280 3.63 4.75 13.21
N GLY A 281 2.72 5.33 12.45
CA GLY A 281 2.91 5.65 11.02
C GLY A 281 2.84 7.14 10.75
N GLN A 282 2.62 7.54 9.50
CA GLN A 282 2.50 8.96 9.12
C GLN A 282 1.14 9.58 9.51
N ARG A 283 0.10 8.74 9.59
CA ARG A 283 -1.26 9.13 10.00
C ARG A 283 -1.70 8.28 11.19
N THR A 284 -0.89 8.30 12.24
CA THR A 284 -1.05 7.39 13.38
C THR A 284 -2.41 7.54 14.04
N ASP A 285 -2.85 8.76 14.31
CA ASP A 285 -4.09 9.01 15.03
C ASP A 285 -5.30 8.53 14.21
N GLU A 286 -5.40 8.97 12.96
CA GLU A 286 -6.50 8.58 12.09
C GLU A 286 -6.51 7.08 11.76
N ALA A 287 -5.36 6.43 11.68
CA ALA A 287 -5.25 5.01 11.37
C ALA A 287 -5.58 4.12 12.57
N ARG A 288 -5.38 4.55 13.79
CA ARG A 288 -5.55 3.73 15.01
C ARG A 288 -6.75 4.11 15.87
N GLU A 289 -7.36 5.30 15.66
CA GLU A 289 -8.48 5.76 16.45
C GLU A 289 -9.80 5.08 16.09
N GLY A 290 -10.66 4.91 17.10
CA GLY A 290 -12.04 4.49 16.96
C GLY A 290 -12.25 3.04 16.56
N ILE A 291 -11.24 2.18 16.72
CA ILE A 291 -11.34 0.75 16.43
C ILE A 291 -11.77 0.03 17.73
N THR A 292 -12.90 -0.66 17.67
CA THR A 292 -13.47 -1.38 18.80
C THR A 292 -13.04 -2.85 18.83
N VAL A 293 -13.23 -3.50 19.98
CA VAL A 293 -13.06 -4.96 20.11
C VAL A 293 -13.95 -5.72 19.11
N GLU A 294 -15.15 -5.23 18.80
CA GLU A 294 -16.06 -5.84 17.83
C GLU A 294 -15.47 -5.75 16.38
N ASP A 295 -14.82 -4.64 16.03
CA ASP A 295 -14.18 -4.48 14.74
C ASP A 295 -13.00 -5.46 14.62
N VAL A 296 -12.21 -5.61 15.69
CA VAL A 296 -11.11 -6.60 15.73
C VAL A 296 -11.66 -8.01 15.60
N ARG A 297 -12.73 -8.35 16.33
CA ARG A 297 -13.38 -9.67 16.26
C ARG A 297 -13.86 -9.97 14.84
N TRP A 298 -14.48 -9.00 14.18
CA TRP A 298 -14.94 -9.16 12.81
C TRP A 298 -13.78 -9.48 11.85
N LEU A 299 -12.70 -8.70 11.87
CA LEU A 299 -11.56 -8.94 10.99
C LEU A 299 -10.84 -10.24 11.36
N HIS A 300 -10.63 -10.50 12.66
CA HIS A 300 -10.00 -11.72 13.15
C HIS A 300 -10.71 -12.97 12.65
N GLY A 301 -12.06 -12.93 12.53
CA GLY A 301 -12.85 -14.02 11.96
C GLY A 301 -12.46 -14.42 10.53
N PHE A 302 -11.75 -13.56 9.79
CA PHE A 302 -11.19 -13.86 8.47
C PHE A 302 -9.71 -14.23 8.57
N VAL A 303 -8.88 -13.35 9.15
CA VAL A 303 -7.42 -13.54 9.12
C VAL A 303 -6.95 -14.75 9.96
N ALA A 304 -7.68 -15.14 10.99
CA ALA A 304 -7.39 -16.32 11.80
C ALA A 304 -7.50 -17.64 11.02
N ARG A 305 -8.30 -17.64 9.94
CA ARG A 305 -8.47 -18.83 9.07
C ARG A 305 -7.37 -19.01 8.03
N LEU A 306 -6.48 -18.04 7.89
CA LEU A 306 -5.26 -18.20 7.10
C LEU A 306 -4.41 -19.32 7.71
N THR A 307 -3.93 -20.23 6.87
CA THR A 307 -3.02 -21.28 7.30
C THR A 307 -1.57 -20.80 7.20
N ASP A 308 -0.68 -21.39 8.01
CA ASP A 308 0.75 -21.08 7.91
C ASP A 308 1.33 -21.45 6.55
N GLU A 309 0.79 -22.50 5.89
CA GLU A 309 1.22 -22.86 4.54
C GLU A 309 0.82 -21.80 3.51
N GLN A 310 -0.38 -21.23 3.58
CA GLN A 310 -0.77 -20.12 2.73
C GLN A 310 0.15 -18.91 2.91
N LEU A 311 0.53 -18.58 4.16
CA LEU A 311 1.47 -17.50 4.46
C LEU A 311 2.85 -17.77 3.85
N ARG A 312 3.39 -19.01 4.03
CA ARG A 312 4.68 -19.41 3.44
C ARG A 312 4.66 -19.32 1.91
N GLU A 313 3.61 -19.84 1.27
CA GLU A 313 3.48 -19.81 -0.19
C GLU A 313 3.37 -18.36 -0.72
N ALA A 314 2.64 -17.48 -0.02
CA ALA A 314 2.55 -16.06 -0.38
C ALA A 314 3.91 -15.35 -0.25
N LEU A 315 4.67 -15.64 0.82
CA LEU A 315 6.01 -15.09 1.05
C LEU A 315 6.99 -15.55 -0.03
N ARG A 316 7.03 -16.86 -0.33
CA ARG A 316 7.86 -17.39 -1.42
C ARG A 316 7.50 -16.77 -2.77
N ALA A 317 6.21 -16.65 -3.07
CA ALA A 317 5.73 -16.00 -4.28
C ALA A 317 5.99 -14.49 -4.35
N SER A 318 6.44 -13.90 -3.25
CA SER A 318 6.86 -12.49 -3.16
C SER A 318 8.38 -12.32 -3.12
N GLY A 319 9.14 -13.41 -3.31
CA GLY A 319 10.60 -13.38 -3.36
C GLY A 319 11.31 -13.47 -2.01
N ALA A 320 10.62 -13.95 -0.96
CA ALA A 320 11.23 -14.19 0.35
C ALA A 320 12.25 -15.33 0.31
N THR A 321 13.34 -15.18 1.05
CA THR A 321 14.27 -16.29 1.35
C THR A 321 13.61 -17.27 2.34
N ASP A 322 14.14 -18.49 2.47
CA ASP A 322 13.59 -19.48 3.40
C ASP A 322 13.60 -18.98 4.86
N GLU A 323 14.64 -18.24 5.26
CA GLU A 323 14.74 -17.64 6.60
C GLU A 323 13.67 -16.56 6.82
N GLU A 324 13.45 -15.68 5.82
CA GLU A 324 12.40 -14.67 5.85
C GLU A 324 11.00 -15.31 5.90
N VAL A 325 10.78 -16.38 5.13
CA VAL A 325 9.52 -17.14 5.13
C VAL A 325 9.18 -17.63 6.54
N GLU A 326 10.10 -18.27 7.24
CA GLU A 326 9.83 -18.79 8.57
C GLU A 326 9.66 -17.67 9.61
N THR A 327 10.49 -16.64 9.56
CA THR A 327 10.41 -15.51 10.50
C THR A 327 9.13 -14.71 10.32
N PHE A 328 8.78 -14.33 9.08
CA PHE A 328 7.54 -13.62 8.82
C PHE A 328 6.30 -14.45 9.13
N THR A 329 6.29 -15.73 8.76
CA THR A 329 5.14 -16.62 9.07
C THR A 329 4.87 -16.66 10.57
N ARG A 330 5.90 -16.88 11.37
CA ARG A 330 5.80 -16.90 12.85
C ARG A 330 5.32 -15.56 13.40
N ALA A 331 5.88 -14.45 12.92
CA ALA A 331 5.53 -13.11 13.39
C ALA A 331 4.11 -12.69 12.98
N ILE A 332 3.67 -13.00 11.74
CA ILE A 332 2.30 -12.74 11.28
C ILE A 332 1.31 -13.56 12.12
N ARG A 333 1.59 -14.85 12.36
CA ARG A 333 0.75 -15.70 13.21
C ARG A 333 0.62 -15.10 14.60
N ALA A 334 1.73 -14.71 15.22
CA ALA A 334 1.73 -14.10 16.54
C ALA A 334 0.93 -12.79 16.59
N ARG A 335 0.96 -11.97 15.53
CA ARG A 335 0.12 -10.77 15.44
C ARG A 335 -1.37 -11.10 15.28
N ILE A 336 -1.71 -12.12 14.50
CA ILE A 336 -3.10 -12.60 14.37
C ILE A 336 -3.60 -13.13 15.71
N ASP A 337 -2.78 -13.90 16.43
CA ASP A 337 -3.13 -14.43 17.76
C ASP A 337 -3.36 -13.29 18.76
N LYS A 338 -2.55 -12.21 18.72
CA LYS A 338 -2.78 -11.01 19.54
C LYS A 338 -4.13 -10.33 19.25
N LEU A 339 -4.57 -10.32 17.99
CA LEU A 339 -5.92 -9.83 17.67
C LEU A 339 -6.98 -10.75 18.30
N GLY A 340 -6.74 -12.07 18.35
CA GLY A 340 -7.61 -13.03 19.02
C GLY A 340 -7.70 -12.80 20.53
N GLU A 341 -6.58 -12.49 21.21
CA GLU A 341 -6.53 -12.19 22.63
C GLU A 341 -7.39 -10.98 23.01
N VAL A 342 -7.47 -9.97 22.12
CA VAL A 342 -8.32 -8.77 22.32
C VAL A 342 -9.81 -9.12 22.34
N THR A 343 -10.20 -10.20 21.67
CA THR A 343 -11.62 -10.54 21.46
C THR A 343 -12.20 -11.46 22.55
N GLY A 344 -11.37 -11.92 23.49
CA GLY A 344 -11.75 -12.68 24.69
C GLY A 344 -12.00 -14.13 24.42
#